data_213b2e0f1bcbfcd598fbac02acbf077f
#
_entry.id   213b2e0f1bcbfcd598fbac02acbf077f
#
_cell.length_a   1.000
_cell.length_b   1.000
_cell.length_c   1.000
_cell.angle_alpha   90.00
_cell.angle_beta   90.00
_cell.angle_gamma   90.00
#
_symmetry.space_group_name_H-M   'P 1'
#
loop_
_entity.id
_entity.type
_entity.pdbx_description
1 polymer ?
#
loop_
_entity_poly.entity_id
_entity_poly.type
_entity_poly.pdbx_seq_one_letter_code
_entity_poly.pdbx_strand_id
1 'polypeptide(L)'
;LMIGDTLKNAQQKDSILSGIGYSVCILVLTIAWILLTTQTLQYPLYRIFAGLNYYRYPGTISPLPFVVMVWAVVIPFLGMIPCHRKFLQKLQQSKVVIVLSYVLVIVASWFGIKASFDEMTYDLIDYDFLVRTEQWDKIIEKAEKKPATTPLSVSCVNLALSQKGMLADRLFEFYQNGGEGLFPTFTRDMISPVSTAEIFFRLGMVNDAERYMFEAQEAIPNYRKSARLTRRIIECEIINGNYKVAAKLLRRLQKTLFYRNWANQTMALLGNEKAINRHPVYGKLRKYREKKQDFLFSDQEMDQMLGLLFLNDNHNKMAYEYLMCYELLQRDMEKFMQYYPLGRFVGYDHIPRTFQEILIGNWMKTHSDPRTIPYSVDAQNVNNTLNFIQLYMQNPKDPQLNQQPYVSNAWHYVMVQGADEASKKKEGMKEVY
;
A
#
# COMPACT_ATOMS: atom_id res chain seq x y z
N LEU A 1 24.14 -3.26 34.38
CA LEU A 1 24.00 -3.47 35.83
C LEU A 1 24.78 -4.70 36.29
N MET A 2 24.57 -5.91 35.72
CA MET A 2 25.29 -7.13 36.09
C MET A 2 26.80 -7.04 35.92
N ILE A 3 27.33 -6.47 34.82
CA ILE A 3 28.76 -6.26 34.61
C ILE A 3 29.35 -5.33 35.68
N GLY A 4 28.62 -4.29 36.08
CA GLY A 4 29.02 -3.38 37.15
C GLY A 4 29.09 -4.03 38.52
N ASP A 5 28.16 -4.89 38.82
CA ASP A 5 28.10 -5.62 40.12
C ASP A 5 29.18 -6.71 40.19
N THR A 6 29.48 -7.37 39.08
CA THR A 6 30.59 -8.38 39.03
C THR A 6 31.94 -7.75 39.19
N LEU A 7 32.17 -6.57 38.63
CA LEU A 7 33.45 -5.83 38.83
C LEU A 7 33.58 -5.21 40.22
N LYS A 8 32.47 -4.91 40.91
CA LYS A 8 32.47 -4.42 42.29
C LYS A 8 32.84 -5.53 43.30
N ASN A 9 32.51 -6.79 43.01
CA ASN A 9 32.84 -7.92 43.86
C ASN A 9 34.18 -8.59 43.51
N ALA A 10 35.05 -7.88 42.79
CA ALA A 10 36.37 -8.36 42.34
C ALA A 10 37.34 -8.80 43.44
N GLN A 11 36.98 -8.72 44.73
CA GLN A 11 37.76 -9.24 45.84
C GLN A 11 37.50 -10.75 46.15
N GLN A 12 36.50 -11.35 45.52
CA GLN A 12 36.24 -12.82 45.61
C GLN A 12 36.36 -13.47 44.21
N LYS A 13 37.39 -14.27 43.99
CA LYS A 13 37.67 -14.99 42.75
C LYS A 13 36.48 -15.73 42.14
N ASP A 14 35.64 -16.29 42.98
CA ASP A 14 34.45 -17.09 42.57
C ASP A 14 33.31 -16.19 42.04
N SER A 15 33.23 -14.95 42.50
CA SER A 15 32.24 -13.97 42.05
C SER A 15 32.53 -13.42 40.65
N ILE A 16 33.82 -13.29 40.29
CA ILE A 16 34.23 -12.85 38.97
C ILE A 16 33.91 -13.91 37.90
N LEU A 17 34.22 -15.17 38.20
CA LEU A 17 33.98 -16.30 37.29
C LEU A 17 32.46 -16.48 37.00
N SER A 18 31.63 -16.42 38.03
CA SER A 18 30.18 -16.50 37.88
C SER A 18 29.63 -15.31 37.06
N GLY A 19 30.11 -14.10 37.28
CA GLY A 19 29.69 -12.92 36.54
C GLY A 19 30.10 -12.95 35.07
N ILE A 20 31.29 -13.42 34.78
CA ILE A 20 31.72 -13.65 33.38
C ILE A 20 30.83 -14.73 32.74
N GLY A 21 30.52 -15.81 33.46
CA GLY A 21 29.64 -16.85 32.98
C GLY A 21 28.23 -16.35 32.63
N TYR A 22 27.63 -15.53 33.50
CA TYR A 22 26.32 -14.90 33.23
C TYR A 22 26.40 -13.95 32.02
N SER A 23 27.45 -13.12 31.92
CA SER A 23 27.63 -12.18 30.79
C SER A 23 27.78 -12.92 29.45
N VAL A 24 28.55 -14.00 29.42
CA VAL A 24 28.71 -14.87 28.25
C VAL A 24 27.38 -15.53 27.89
N CYS A 25 26.65 -16.03 28.88
CA CYS A 25 25.35 -16.66 28.68
C CYS A 25 24.34 -15.69 28.06
N ILE A 26 24.25 -14.45 28.56
CA ILE A 26 23.38 -13.40 28.01
C ILE A 26 23.79 -13.05 26.58
N LEU A 27 25.09 -12.94 26.31
CA LEU A 27 25.59 -12.67 24.96
C LEU A 27 25.21 -13.78 23.98
N VAL A 28 25.39 -15.05 24.37
CA VAL A 28 25.04 -16.21 23.56
C VAL A 28 23.52 -16.25 23.30
N LEU A 29 22.71 -16.03 24.33
CA LEU A 29 21.24 -15.97 24.17
C LEU A 29 20.80 -14.83 23.25
N THR A 30 21.44 -13.67 23.35
CA THR A 30 21.14 -12.53 22.47
C THR A 30 21.50 -12.83 21.02
N ILE A 31 22.67 -13.42 20.78
CA ILE A 31 23.09 -13.83 19.43
C ILE A 31 22.16 -14.92 18.89
N ALA A 32 21.82 -15.92 19.70
CA ALA A 32 20.89 -16.97 19.32
C ALA A 32 19.52 -16.42 18.96
N TRP A 33 19.02 -15.46 19.75
CA TRP A 33 17.75 -14.77 19.46
C TRP A 33 17.80 -14.02 18.13
N ILE A 34 18.88 -13.27 17.85
CA ILE A 34 19.06 -12.56 16.59
C ILE A 34 19.12 -13.54 15.41
N LEU A 35 19.85 -14.66 15.53
CA LEU A 35 19.91 -15.69 14.51
C LEU A 35 18.55 -16.33 14.26
N LEU A 36 17.78 -16.62 15.33
CA LEU A 36 16.41 -17.13 15.22
C LEU A 36 15.50 -16.13 14.49
N THR A 37 15.62 -14.86 14.84
CA THR A 37 14.86 -13.77 14.19
C THR A 37 15.16 -13.67 12.70
N THR A 38 16.43 -13.84 12.28
CA THR A 38 16.77 -13.86 10.83
C THR A 38 16.13 -15.01 10.09
N GLN A 39 15.96 -16.15 10.73
CA GLN A 39 15.36 -17.33 10.09
C GLN A 39 13.82 -17.20 10.00
N THR A 40 13.20 -16.59 11.00
CA THR A 40 11.73 -16.44 11.05
C THR A 40 11.24 -15.27 10.22
N LEU A 41 11.91 -14.12 10.26
CA LEU A 41 11.50 -12.89 9.60
C LEU A 41 12.18 -12.64 8.25
N GLN A 42 13.18 -13.44 7.89
CA GLN A 42 13.92 -13.34 6.63
C GLN A 42 14.61 -11.98 6.37
N TYR A 43 14.90 -11.25 7.44
CA TYR A 43 15.69 -10.03 7.35
C TYR A 43 17.20 -10.31 7.27
N PRO A 44 17.96 -9.48 6.57
CA PRO A 44 19.43 -9.52 6.63
C PRO A 44 19.93 -9.32 8.06
N LEU A 45 20.90 -10.11 8.47
CA LEU A 45 21.44 -10.09 9.83
C LEU A 45 21.83 -8.69 10.30
N TYR A 46 22.56 -7.93 9.46
CA TYR A 46 22.99 -6.59 9.82
C TYR A 46 21.83 -5.61 10.01
N ARG A 47 20.70 -5.81 9.31
CA ARG A 47 19.50 -4.96 9.50
C ARG A 47 18.79 -5.23 10.79
N ILE A 48 18.79 -6.47 11.26
CA ILE A 48 18.25 -6.80 12.58
C ILE A 48 19.09 -6.16 13.67
N PHE A 49 20.42 -6.24 13.55
CA PHE A 49 21.32 -5.55 14.48
C PHE A 49 21.16 -4.02 14.46
N ALA A 50 21.00 -3.43 13.30
CA ALA A 50 20.82 -2.01 13.14
C ALA A 50 19.41 -1.51 13.50
N GLY A 51 18.44 -2.42 13.76
CA GLY A 51 17.06 -2.06 14.06
C GLY A 51 16.35 -1.38 12.89
N LEU A 52 16.72 -1.72 11.66
CA LEU A 52 16.18 -1.06 10.46
C LEU A 52 14.76 -1.54 10.16
N ASN A 53 13.88 -0.58 9.88
CA ASN A 53 12.53 -0.86 9.45
C ASN A 53 12.53 -1.44 8.03
N TYR A 54 11.72 -2.47 7.80
CA TYR A 54 11.56 -3.11 6.50
C TYR A 54 11.07 -2.14 5.40
N TYR A 55 10.24 -1.17 5.78
CA TYR A 55 9.65 -0.19 4.88
C TYR A 55 10.49 1.08 4.67
N ARG A 56 11.63 1.23 5.34
CA ARG A 56 12.51 2.37 5.10
C ARG A 56 13.37 2.16 3.86
N TYR A 57 13.56 3.24 3.11
CA TYR A 57 14.46 3.27 1.96
C TYR A 57 15.84 2.75 2.34
N PRO A 58 16.51 2.00 1.45
CA PRO A 58 17.91 1.62 1.66
C PRO A 58 18.75 2.89 1.84
N GLY A 59 19.38 3.04 2.99
CA GLY A 59 20.24 4.18 3.29
C GLY A 59 19.85 5.03 4.49
N THR A 60 18.60 5.03 4.95
CA THR A 60 18.21 5.68 6.20
C THR A 60 18.40 4.73 7.37
N ILE A 61 19.62 4.72 7.93
CA ILE A 61 19.92 4.02 9.17
C ILE A 61 19.56 4.95 10.31
N SER A 62 18.59 4.55 11.15
CA SER A 62 18.29 5.29 12.37
C SER A 62 19.51 5.27 13.30
N PRO A 63 20.00 6.41 13.80
CA PRO A 63 21.10 6.42 14.76
C PRO A 63 20.69 5.91 16.15
N LEU A 64 19.38 5.83 16.42
CA LEU A 64 18.84 5.49 17.74
C LEU A 64 19.33 4.14 18.29
N PRO A 65 19.35 3.02 17.53
CA PRO A 65 19.89 1.76 18.02
C PRO A 65 21.37 1.86 18.45
N PHE A 66 22.18 2.61 17.70
CA PHE A 66 23.60 2.82 18.05
C PHE A 66 23.76 3.65 19.32
N VAL A 67 22.94 4.68 19.49
CA VAL A 67 22.91 5.47 20.73
C VAL A 67 22.53 4.58 21.92
N VAL A 68 21.51 3.73 21.78
CA VAL A 68 21.10 2.77 22.83
C VAL A 68 22.23 1.78 23.14
N MET A 69 22.91 1.26 22.13
CA MET A 69 24.05 0.33 22.32
C MET A 69 25.20 1.02 23.06
N VAL A 70 25.54 2.27 22.71
CA VAL A 70 26.57 3.04 23.40
C VAL A 70 26.18 3.25 24.86
N TRP A 71 24.95 3.68 25.14
CA TRP A 71 24.46 3.86 26.50
C TRP A 71 24.40 2.55 27.29
N ALA A 72 24.05 1.43 26.68
CA ALA A 72 24.08 0.12 27.33
C ALA A 72 25.49 -0.27 27.81
N VAL A 73 26.55 0.21 27.14
CA VAL A 73 27.92 0.02 27.56
C VAL A 73 28.33 1.08 28.62
N VAL A 74 27.98 2.35 28.37
CA VAL A 74 28.44 3.49 29.24
C VAL A 74 27.81 3.44 30.63
N ILE A 75 26.51 3.13 30.77
CA ILE A 75 25.80 3.14 32.05
C ILE A 75 26.44 2.21 33.11
N PRO A 76 26.85 0.95 32.80
CA PRO A 76 27.57 0.13 33.77
C PRO A 76 28.87 0.77 34.29
N PHE A 77 29.65 1.41 33.40
CA PHE A 77 30.88 2.07 33.78
C PHE A 77 30.63 3.32 34.68
N LEU A 78 29.58 4.09 34.36
CA LEU A 78 29.16 5.20 35.22
C LEU A 78 28.78 4.71 36.63
N GLY A 79 28.19 3.55 36.76
CA GLY A 79 27.86 2.91 38.04
C GLY A 79 29.08 2.47 38.86
N MET A 80 30.28 2.41 38.26
CA MET A 80 31.53 2.08 38.95
C MET A 80 32.19 3.29 39.67
N ILE A 81 31.77 4.52 39.32
CA ILE A 81 32.35 5.75 39.87
C ILE A 81 32.03 5.79 41.37
N PRO A 82 33.04 5.82 42.29
CA PRO A 82 32.81 5.64 43.72
C PRO A 82 32.18 6.86 44.40
N CYS A 83 32.06 7.97 43.70
CA CYS A 83 31.77 9.28 44.22
C CYS A 83 30.43 9.45 44.98
N HIS A 84 29.41 8.58 44.71
CA HIS A 84 28.09 8.75 45.30
C HIS A 84 27.47 7.44 45.83
N ARG A 85 28.29 6.48 46.19
CA ARG A 85 27.84 5.12 46.54
C ARG A 85 26.79 5.09 47.67
N LYS A 86 26.98 5.88 48.72
CA LYS A 86 26.03 5.96 49.85
C LYS A 86 24.71 6.63 49.48
N PHE A 87 24.75 7.65 48.62
CA PHE A 87 23.58 8.36 48.13
C PHE A 87 22.77 7.47 47.17
N LEU A 88 23.44 6.83 46.22
CA LEU A 88 22.79 5.90 45.28
C LEU A 88 22.19 4.69 45.96
N GLN A 89 22.85 4.12 46.97
CA GLN A 89 22.29 3.01 47.78
C GLN A 89 21.02 3.43 48.54
N LYS A 90 21.00 4.64 49.11
CA LYS A 90 19.81 5.16 49.78
C LYS A 90 18.65 5.45 48.80
N LEU A 91 18.96 5.94 47.60
CA LEU A 91 18.01 6.10 46.55
C LEU A 91 17.44 4.76 46.04
N GLN A 92 18.30 3.77 45.87
CA GLN A 92 17.90 2.43 45.41
C GLN A 92 17.02 1.65 46.42
N GLN A 93 17.12 1.96 47.71
CA GLN A 93 16.31 1.39 48.78
C GLN A 93 14.92 2.03 48.92
N SER A 94 14.75 3.22 48.36
CA SER A 94 13.47 3.94 48.41
C SER A 94 12.49 3.39 47.36
N LYS A 95 11.40 2.77 47.84
CA LYS A 95 10.31 2.29 46.96
C LYS A 95 9.75 3.42 46.10
N VAL A 96 9.70 4.64 46.58
CA VAL A 96 9.23 5.82 45.86
C VAL A 96 10.14 6.15 44.68
N VAL A 97 11.47 6.11 44.87
CA VAL A 97 12.42 6.37 43.77
C VAL A 97 12.32 5.27 42.68
N ILE A 98 12.14 4.04 43.08
CA ILE A 98 11.95 2.93 42.13
C ILE A 98 10.69 3.16 41.30
N VAL A 99 9.54 3.44 41.93
CA VAL A 99 8.28 3.73 41.20
C VAL A 99 8.45 4.96 40.31
N LEU A 100 9.07 6.03 40.78
CA LEU A 100 9.29 7.24 39.99
C LEU A 100 10.18 6.99 38.77
N SER A 101 11.20 6.13 38.90
CA SER A 101 12.03 5.72 37.76
C SER A 101 11.29 4.94 36.70
N TYR A 102 10.39 4.03 37.09
CA TYR A 102 9.52 3.34 36.13
C TYR A 102 8.54 4.29 35.43
N VAL A 103 7.92 5.20 36.19
CA VAL A 103 7.05 6.24 35.61
C VAL A 103 7.83 7.10 34.63
N LEU A 104 9.04 7.55 34.97
CA LEU A 104 9.89 8.33 34.08
C LEU A 104 10.21 7.58 32.79
N VAL A 105 10.56 6.29 32.87
CA VAL A 105 10.85 5.46 31.69
C VAL A 105 9.60 5.30 30.82
N ILE A 106 8.43 5.08 31.40
CA ILE A 106 7.16 4.97 30.67
C ILE A 106 6.86 6.29 29.94
N VAL A 107 6.96 7.41 30.66
CA VAL A 107 6.72 8.75 30.10
C VAL A 107 7.72 9.06 28.98
N ALA A 108 9.02 8.85 29.23
CA ALA A 108 10.05 9.06 28.21
C ALA A 108 9.86 8.16 26.98
N SER A 109 9.48 6.90 27.19
CA SER A 109 9.16 5.97 26.11
C SER A 109 7.95 6.43 25.31
N TRP A 110 6.90 6.92 25.98
CA TRP A 110 5.73 7.49 25.31
C TRP A 110 6.08 8.67 24.40
N PHE A 111 6.86 9.63 24.92
CA PHE A 111 7.32 10.77 24.11
C PHE A 111 8.24 10.34 22.97
N GLY A 112 9.14 9.38 23.22
CA GLY A 112 10.01 8.81 22.19
C GLY A 112 9.25 8.14 21.07
N ILE A 113 8.24 7.33 21.41
CA ILE A 113 7.36 6.69 20.41
C ILE A 113 6.61 7.74 19.60
N LYS A 114 6.01 8.74 20.29
CA LYS A 114 5.25 9.80 19.63
C LYS A 114 6.13 10.66 18.69
N ALA A 115 7.35 10.97 19.10
CA ALA A 115 8.30 11.72 18.28
C ALA A 115 8.85 10.93 17.08
N SER A 116 8.86 9.59 17.17
CA SER A 116 9.34 8.70 16.10
C SER A 116 8.22 8.21 15.19
N PHE A 117 6.96 8.50 15.51
CA PHE A 117 5.81 8.03 14.76
C PHE A 117 5.67 8.84 13.47
N ASP A 118 5.78 8.15 12.34
CA ASP A 118 5.50 8.70 11.01
C ASP A 118 4.11 8.25 10.55
N GLU A 119 3.16 9.17 10.65
CA GLU A 119 1.75 8.91 10.34
C GLU A 119 1.56 8.49 8.87
N MET A 120 2.30 9.10 7.95
CA MET A 120 2.20 8.79 6.52
C MET A 120 2.65 7.36 6.22
N THR A 121 3.80 6.96 6.76
CA THR A 121 4.30 5.57 6.60
C THR A 121 3.35 4.57 7.28
N TYR A 122 2.82 4.90 8.46
CA TYR A 122 1.85 4.06 9.15
C TYR A 122 0.58 3.85 8.30
N ASP A 123 0.03 4.93 7.76
CA ASP A 123 -1.16 4.87 6.90
C ASP A 123 -0.93 4.00 5.66
N LEU A 124 0.24 4.11 5.01
CA LEU A 124 0.59 3.28 3.85
C LEU A 124 0.68 1.78 4.21
N ILE A 125 1.29 1.46 5.34
CA ILE A 125 1.40 0.08 5.84
C ILE A 125 0.01 -0.48 6.15
N ASP A 126 -0.86 0.32 6.74
CA ASP A 126 -2.21 -0.10 7.09
C ASP A 126 -3.06 -0.33 5.83
N TYR A 127 -3.01 0.57 4.83
CA TYR A 127 -3.65 0.34 3.53
C TYR A 127 -3.14 -0.94 2.86
N ASP A 128 -1.82 -1.16 2.84
CA ASP A 128 -1.23 -2.38 2.30
C ASP A 128 -1.71 -3.64 3.05
N PHE A 129 -1.78 -3.58 4.37
CA PHE A 129 -2.31 -4.68 5.19
C PHE A 129 -3.77 -4.98 4.85
N LEU A 130 -4.62 -3.96 4.74
CA LEU A 130 -6.03 -4.10 4.42
C LEU A 130 -6.24 -4.66 3.00
N VAL A 131 -5.47 -4.20 2.01
CA VAL A 131 -5.49 -4.74 0.63
C VAL A 131 -5.08 -6.21 0.63
N ARG A 132 -3.99 -6.56 1.32
CA ARG A 132 -3.49 -7.93 1.40
C ARG A 132 -4.48 -8.89 2.06
N THR A 133 -5.25 -8.41 3.03
CA THR A 133 -6.25 -9.19 3.77
C THR A 133 -7.65 -9.06 3.18
N GLU A 134 -7.79 -8.36 2.04
CA GLU A 134 -9.04 -8.17 1.28
C GLU A 134 -10.15 -7.52 2.13
N GLN A 135 -9.78 -6.64 3.07
CA GLN A 135 -10.72 -5.94 3.94
C GLN A 135 -11.23 -4.65 3.27
N TRP A 136 -11.91 -4.79 2.12
CA TRP A 136 -12.30 -3.68 1.25
C TRP A 136 -13.20 -2.66 1.96
N ASP A 137 -14.17 -3.10 2.74
CA ASP A 137 -15.08 -2.21 3.47
C ASP A 137 -14.32 -1.32 4.45
N LYS A 138 -13.30 -1.87 5.14
CA LYS A 138 -12.48 -1.09 6.07
C LYS A 138 -11.60 -0.04 5.36
N ILE A 139 -11.15 -0.33 4.14
CA ILE A 139 -10.41 0.65 3.33
C ILE A 139 -11.33 1.85 3.02
N ILE A 140 -12.57 1.57 2.58
CA ILE A 140 -13.54 2.59 2.24
C ILE A 140 -13.92 3.41 3.48
N GLU A 141 -14.28 2.75 4.60
CA GLU A 141 -14.58 3.41 5.88
C GLU A 141 -13.43 4.28 6.40
N LYS A 142 -12.19 3.82 6.22
CA LYS A 142 -11.00 4.58 6.59
C LYS A 142 -10.88 5.85 5.76
N ALA A 143 -11.08 5.75 4.44
CA ALA A 143 -11.02 6.88 3.52
C ALA A 143 -12.16 7.87 3.72
N GLU A 144 -13.35 7.42 4.14
CA GLU A 144 -14.48 8.28 4.52
C GLU A 144 -14.17 9.09 5.79
N LYS A 145 -13.45 8.51 6.75
CA LYS A 145 -13.05 9.20 7.99
C LYS A 145 -11.87 10.14 7.81
N LYS A 146 -10.90 9.74 7.01
CA LYS A 146 -9.68 10.50 6.72
C LYS A 146 -9.32 10.34 5.24
N PRO A 147 -9.39 11.40 4.43
CA PRO A 147 -9.08 11.32 3.02
C PRO A 147 -7.70 10.75 2.74
N ALA A 148 -7.63 9.78 1.84
CA ALA A 148 -6.39 9.30 1.27
C ALA A 148 -5.87 10.36 0.27
N THR A 149 -4.60 10.77 0.37
CA THR A 149 -4.04 11.86 -0.44
C THR A 149 -2.82 11.48 -1.25
N THR A 150 -2.16 10.37 -0.89
CA THR A 150 -1.00 9.89 -1.65
C THR A 150 -1.44 8.97 -2.80
N PRO A 151 -0.71 8.94 -3.94
CA PRO A 151 -1.05 8.05 -5.05
C PRO A 151 -1.25 6.60 -4.62
N LEU A 152 -0.42 6.08 -3.72
CA LEU A 152 -0.53 4.72 -3.21
C LEU A 152 -1.79 4.50 -2.36
N SER A 153 -2.13 5.43 -1.47
CA SER A 153 -3.34 5.30 -0.65
C SER A 153 -4.61 5.47 -1.46
N VAL A 154 -4.63 6.43 -2.41
CA VAL A 154 -5.76 6.65 -3.33
C VAL A 154 -5.98 5.41 -4.20
N SER A 155 -4.92 4.81 -4.72
CA SER A 155 -5.05 3.59 -5.54
C SER A 155 -5.59 2.39 -4.75
N CYS A 156 -5.27 2.30 -3.45
CA CYS A 156 -5.86 1.28 -2.57
C CYS A 156 -7.37 1.51 -2.36
N VAL A 157 -7.80 2.78 -2.22
CA VAL A 157 -9.22 3.13 -2.11
C VAL A 157 -9.96 2.81 -3.40
N ASN A 158 -9.42 3.22 -4.56
CA ASN A 158 -10.02 2.93 -5.86
C ASN A 158 -10.06 1.42 -6.15
N LEU A 159 -9.04 0.67 -5.75
CA LEU A 159 -9.05 -0.79 -5.82
C LEU A 159 -10.18 -1.38 -4.95
N ALA A 160 -10.34 -0.90 -3.72
CA ALA A 160 -11.40 -1.37 -2.82
C ALA A 160 -12.79 -1.07 -3.39
N LEU A 161 -13.02 0.15 -3.91
CA LEU A 161 -14.25 0.52 -4.59
C LEU A 161 -14.54 -0.41 -5.79
N SER A 162 -13.52 -0.71 -6.58
CA SER A 162 -13.66 -1.63 -7.72
C SER A 162 -13.99 -3.05 -7.29
N GLN A 163 -13.33 -3.58 -6.24
CA GLN A 163 -13.62 -4.92 -5.73
C GLN A 163 -15.04 -5.04 -5.13
N LYS A 164 -15.62 -3.92 -4.69
CA LYS A 164 -17.01 -3.81 -4.22
C LYS A 164 -17.99 -3.48 -5.37
N GLY A 165 -17.51 -3.25 -6.59
CA GLY A 165 -18.32 -2.85 -7.74
C GLY A 165 -18.89 -1.43 -7.65
N MET A 166 -18.23 -0.56 -6.88
CA MET A 166 -18.69 0.81 -6.56
C MET A 166 -17.78 1.89 -7.18
N LEU A 167 -16.73 1.51 -7.92
CA LEU A 167 -15.72 2.47 -8.42
C LEU A 167 -16.36 3.53 -9.31
N ALA A 168 -17.12 3.13 -10.31
CA ALA A 168 -17.74 4.04 -11.26
C ALA A 168 -18.91 4.86 -10.67
N ASP A 169 -19.46 4.46 -9.52
CA ASP A 169 -20.50 5.23 -8.82
C ASP A 169 -19.91 6.26 -7.86
N ARG A 170 -18.80 5.94 -7.18
CA ARG A 170 -18.30 6.70 -6.04
C ARG A 170 -16.92 7.31 -6.25
N LEU A 171 -16.34 7.27 -7.47
CA LEU A 171 -14.98 7.72 -7.75
C LEU A 171 -14.68 9.11 -7.19
N PHE A 172 -15.56 10.09 -7.45
CA PHE A 172 -15.37 11.48 -7.07
C PHE A 172 -15.94 11.84 -5.68
N GLU A 173 -16.42 10.85 -4.92
CA GLU A 173 -16.67 11.04 -3.47
C GLU A 173 -15.37 11.07 -2.67
N PHE A 174 -14.30 10.53 -3.24
CA PHE A 174 -12.97 10.47 -2.66
C PHE A 174 -11.99 11.37 -3.42
N TYR A 175 -10.95 11.81 -2.72
CA TYR A 175 -9.88 12.58 -3.33
C TYR A 175 -9.22 11.79 -4.47
N GLN A 176 -8.96 12.46 -5.58
CA GLN A 176 -8.30 11.89 -6.74
C GLN A 176 -7.07 12.72 -7.13
N ASN A 177 -6.02 12.06 -7.62
CA ASN A 177 -4.77 12.65 -8.06
C ASN A 177 -4.42 12.22 -9.51
N GLY A 178 -5.39 12.31 -10.39
CA GLY A 178 -5.23 11.92 -11.78
C GLY A 178 -5.13 10.42 -11.98
N GLY A 179 -4.55 10.01 -13.09
CA GLY A 179 -4.33 8.60 -13.43
C GLY A 179 -3.51 7.82 -12.40
N GLU A 180 -2.66 8.51 -11.62
CA GLU A 180 -1.90 7.90 -10.54
C GLU A 180 -2.78 7.36 -9.41
N GLY A 181 -4.02 7.85 -9.29
CA GLY A 181 -5.01 7.29 -8.36
C GLY A 181 -5.48 5.89 -8.75
N LEU A 182 -5.30 5.46 -10.00
CA LEU A 182 -5.55 4.08 -10.45
C LEU A 182 -4.25 3.30 -10.61
N PHE A 183 -3.23 3.92 -11.20
CA PHE A 183 -1.93 3.32 -11.49
C PHE A 183 -0.82 4.25 -10.98
N PRO A 184 -0.37 4.06 -9.73
CA PRO A 184 0.74 4.84 -9.19
C PRO A 184 1.99 4.72 -10.06
N THR A 185 2.69 5.84 -10.26
CA THR A 185 3.95 5.86 -11.01
C THR A 185 4.95 4.88 -10.42
N PHE A 186 5.60 4.13 -11.30
CA PHE A 186 6.59 3.13 -10.89
C PHE A 186 7.81 3.80 -10.24
N THR A 187 8.11 3.39 -9.02
CA THR A 187 9.35 3.76 -8.33
C THR A 187 10.11 2.51 -7.92
N ARG A 188 11.45 2.55 -8.04
CA ARG A 188 12.32 1.41 -7.66
C ARG A 188 12.51 1.38 -6.15
N ASP A 189 11.47 0.98 -5.44
CA ASP A 189 11.51 0.79 -3.99
C ASP A 189 10.84 -0.54 -3.59
N MET A 190 10.76 -0.81 -2.29
CA MET A 190 10.19 -2.05 -1.77
C MET A 190 8.69 -1.98 -1.50
N ILE A 191 8.05 -0.83 -1.72
CA ILE A 191 6.65 -0.56 -1.32
C ILE A 191 5.77 -0.32 -2.54
N SER A 192 6.11 0.69 -3.34
CA SER A 192 5.29 1.15 -4.46
C SER A 192 4.95 0.05 -5.46
N PRO A 193 5.92 -0.81 -5.89
CA PRO A 193 5.61 -1.88 -6.82
C PRO A 193 4.62 -2.91 -6.26
N VAL A 194 4.57 -3.09 -4.93
CA VAL A 194 3.70 -4.11 -4.32
C VAL A 194 2.23 -3.75 -4.45
N SER A 195 1.86 -2.50 -4.15
CA SER A 195 0.48 -2.02 -4.28
C SER A 195 0.01 -2.04 -5.74
N THR A 196 0.85 -1.57 -6.66
CA THR A 196 0.55 -1.57 -8.09
C THR A 196 0.42 -2.99 -8.65
N ALA A 197 1.27 -3.92 -8.21
CA ALA A 197 1.17 -5.33 -8.59
C ALA A 197 -0.14 -5.98 -8.12
N GLU A 198 -0.70 -5.58 -6.98
CA GLU A 198 -2.02 -6.08 -6.54
C GLU A 198 -3.14 -5.60 -7.48
N ILE A 199 -3.06 -4.37 -7.99
CA ILE A 199 -4.01 -3.84 -8.97
C ILE A 199 -3.91 -4.64 -10.28
N PHE A 200 -2.70 -4.76 -10.83
CA PHE A 200 -2.46 -5.52 -12.07
C PHE A 200 -2.91 -6.97 -11.94
N PHE A 201 -2.61 -7.61 -10.83
CA PHE A 201 -3.03 -8.98 -10.58
C PHE A 201 -4.56 -9.15 -10.66
N ARG A 202 -5.31 -8.24 -10.04
CA ARG A 202 -6.78 -8.33 -10.01
C ARG A 202 -7.42 -7.95 -11.33
N LEU A 203 -6.81 -7.07 -12.09
CA LEU A 203 -7.22 -6.75 -13.47
C LEU A 203 -7.05 -7.94 -14.43
N GLY A 204 -6.08 -8.81 -14.18
CA GLY A 204 -5.68 -9.88 -15.09
C GLY A 204 -4.41 -9.58 -15.89
N MET A 205 -3.72 -8.47 -15.59
CA MET A 205 -2.39 -8.14 -16.11
C MET A 205 -1.33 -8.95 -15.33
N VAL A 206 -1.37 -10.27 -15.49
CA VAL A 206 -0.64 -11.22 -14.63
C VAL A 206 0.87 -11.09 -14.78
N ASN A 207 1.37 -10.88 -16.00
CA ASN A 207 2.80 -10.73 -16.26
C ASN A 207 3.36 -9.42 -15.70
N ASP A 208 2.55 -8.35 -15.76
CA ASP A 208 2.92 -7.06 -15.16
C ASP A 208 2.95 -7.15 -13.64
N ALA A 209 1.96 -7.81 -13.04
CA ALA A 209 1.95 -8.08 -11.61
C ALA A 209 3.19 -8.86 -11.18
N GLU A 210 3.59 -9.86 -11.95
CA GLU A 210 4.79 -10.66 -11.72
C GLU A 210 6.06 -9.81 -11.84
N ARG A 211 6.19 -9.01 -12.90
CA ARG A 211 7.29 -8.07 -13.12
C ARG A 211 7.47 -7.14 -11.93
N TYR A 212 6.39 -6.49 -11.48
CA TYR A 212 6.44 -5.56 -10.35
C TYR A 212 6.84 -6.26 -9.04
N MET A 213 6.42 -7.51 -8.83
CA MET A 213 6.85 -8.30 -7.67
C MET A 213 8.34 -8.68 -7.75
N PHE A 214 8.89 -8.94 -8.94
CA PHE A 214 10.33 -9.14 -9.12
C PHE A 214 11.11 -7.85 -8.86
N GLU A 215 10.66 -6.71 -9.38
CA GLU A 215 11.28 -5.40 -9.13
C GLU A 215 11.31 -5.08 -7.62
N ALA A 216 10.21 -5.29 -6.92
CA ALA A 216 10.16 -5.15 -5.47
C ALA A 216 11.13 -6.09 -4.75
N GLN A 217 11.30 -7.33 -5.23
CA GLN A 217 12.27 -8.26 -4.64
C GLN A 217 13.72 -7.84 -4.88
N GLU A 218 14.03 -7.32 -6.04
CA GLU A 218 15.39 -6.84 -6.36
C GLU A 218 15.74 -5.56 -5.59
N ALA A 219 14.75 -4.77 -5.21
CA ALA A 219 14.93 -3.61 -4.32
C ALA A 219 15.28 -4.01 -2.87
N ILE A 220 15.07 -5.28 -2.47
CA ILE A 220 15.46 -5.76 -1.14
C ILE A 220 16.99 -5.94 -1.08
N PRO A 221 17.68 -5.24 -0.17
CA PRO A 221 19.13 -5.36 -0.06
C PRO A 221 19.62 -6.78 0.26
N ASN A 222 20.86 -7.06 -0.13
CA ASN A 222 21.57 -8.32 0.10
C ASN A 222 20.94 -9.56 -0.58
N TYR A 223 20.28 -9.36 -1.72
CA TYR A 223 19.74 -10.46 -2.53
C TYR A 223 18.78 -11.39 -1.78
N ARG A 224 18.26 -10.95 -0.64
CA ARG A 224 17.26 -11.70 0.13
C ARG A 224 15.90 -11.57 -0.52
N LYS A 225 15.12 -12.65 -0.47
CA LYS A 225 13.79 -12.69 -1.10
C LYS A 225 12.70 -12.64 -0.03
N SER A 226 11.68 -11.83 -0.26
CA SER A 226 10.49 -11.80 0.59
C SER A 226 9.59 -13.00 0.30
N ALA A 227 9.16 -13.70 1.34
CA ALA A 227 8.20 -14.80 1.19
C ALA A 227 6.84 -14.32 0.65
N ARG A 228 6.42 -13.12 1.03
CA ARG A 228 5.19 -12.49 0.54
C ARG A 228 5.24 -12.26 -0.96
N LEU A 229 6.30 -11.61 -1.46
CA LEU A 229 6.47 -11.32 -2.89
C LEU A 229 6.61 -12.63 -3.68
N THR A 230 7.38 -13.59 -3.14
CA THR A 230 7.51 -14.93 -3.74
C THR A 230 6.16 -15.64 -3.87
N ARG A 231 5.27 -15.50 -2.88
CA ARG A 231 3.90 -16.05 -2.97
C ARG A 231 3.16 -15.48 -4.17
N ARG A 232 3.14 -14.17 -4.39
CA ARG A 232 2.45 -13.55 -5.51
C ARG A 232 3.04 -13.99 -6.86
N ILE A 233 4.37 -14.07 -6.96
CA ILE A 233 5.04 -14.63 -8.15
C ILE A 233 4.58 -16.06 -8.43
N ILE A 234 4.50 -16.92 -7.41
CA ILE A 234 3.99 -18.28 -7.56
C ILE A 234 2.55 -18.29 -8.09
N GLU A 235 1.71 -17.42 -7.58
CA GLU A 235 0.31 -17.31 -8.05
C GLU A 235 0.25 -16.90 -9.53
N CYS A 236 1.09 -15.95 -9.97
CA CYS A 236 1.22 -15.58 -11.37
C CYS A 236 1.69 -16.74 -12.23
N GLU A 237 2.72 -17.48 -11.79
CA GLU A 237 3.25 -18.64 -12.49
C GLU A 237 2.23 -19.80 -12.61
N ILE A 238 1.38 -20.00 -11.60
CA ILE A 238 0.29 -20.98 -11.65
C ILE A 238 -0.76 -20.56 -12.69
N ILE A 239 -1.13 -19.27 -12.70
CA ILE A 239 -2.07 -18.73 -13.67
C ILE A 239 -1.52 -18.86 -15.08
N ASN A 240 -0.23 -18.62 -15.28
CA ASN A 240 0.47 -18.76 -16.55
C ASN A 240 0.72 -20.22 -16.97
N GLY A 241 0.58 -21.19 -16.05
CA GLY A 241 0.83 -22.61 -16.32
C GLY A 241 2.29 -23.02 -16.21
N ASN A 242 3.16 -22.16 -15.69
CA ASN A 242 4.60 -22.38 -15.50
C ASN A 242 4.89 -23.21 -14.24
N TYR A 243 4.31 -24.41 -14.15
CA TYR A 243 4.31 -25.24 -12.93
C TYR A 243 5.71 -25.64 -12.46
N LYS A 244 6.69 -25.75 -13.37
CA LYS A 244 8.08 -26.06 -12.98
C LYS A 244 8.69 -24.94 -12.16
N VAL A 245 8.46 -23.69 -12.54
CA VAL A 245 8.92 -22.49 -11.81
C VAL A 245 8.17 -22.37 -10.50
N ALA A 246 6.83 -22.46 -10.53
CA ALA A 246 5.99 -22.44 -9.33
C ALA A 246 6.45 -23.49 -8.30
N ALA A 247 6.72 -24.73 -8.72
CA ALA A 247 7.19 -25.80 -7.84
C ALA A 247 8.54 -25.48 -7.21
N LYS A 248 9.49 -24.88 -7.96
CA LYS A 248 10.80 -24.48 -7.43
C LYS A 248 10.66 -23.42 -6.32
N LEU A 249 9.78 -22.45 -6.52
CA LEU A 249 9.53 -21.36 -5.55
C LEU A 249 8.74 -21.89 -4.34
N LEU A 250 7.74 -22.76 -4.55
CA LEU A 250 6.98 -23.40 -3.48
C LEU A 250 7.88 -24.20 -2.52
N ARG A 251 8.86 -24.97 -3.04
CA ARG A 251 9.83 -25.68 -2.20
C ARG A 251 10.64 -24.75 -1.29
N ARG A 252 10.85 -23.49 -1.69
CA ARG A 252 11.48 -22.47 -0.83
C ARG A 252 10.52 -22.02 0.26
N LEU A 253 9.25 -21.75 -0.08
CA LEU A 253 8.25 -21.32 0.89
C LEU A 253 7.86 -22.43 1.88
N GLN A 254 7.95 -23.70 1.52
CA GLN A 254 7.75 -24.83 2.43
C GLN A 254 8.74 -24.83 3.61
N LYS A 255 9.89 -24.16 3.46
CA LYS A 255 10.89 -24.00 4.52
C LYS A 255 10.63 -22.82 5.44
N THR A 256 9.59 -22.00 5.16
CA THR A 256 9.25 -20.81 5.93
C THR A 256 8.20 -21.12 7.01
N LEU A 257 8.21 -20.36 8.10
CA LEU A 257 7.28 -20.57 9.21
C LEU A 257 5.83 -20.27 8.81
N PHE A 258 5.59 -19.08 8.21
CA PHE A 258 4.23 -18.58 7.97
C PHE A 258 3.61 -19.05 6.67
N TYR A 259 4.40 -19.40 5.66
CA TYR A 259 3.89 -19.80 4.34
C TYR A 259 3.94 -21.29 4.06
N ARG A 260 4.47 -22.11 5.00
CA ARG A 260 4.61 -23.57 4.83
C ARG A 260 3.29 -24.25 4.48
N ASN A 261 2.24 -23.98 5.24
CA ASN A 261 0.94 -24.63 5.06
C ASN A 261 0.34 -24.27 3.71
N TRP A 262 0.34 -22.98 3.36
CA TRP A 262 -0.11 -22.52 2.06
C TRP A 262 0.70 -23.15 0.91
N ALA A 263 2.02 -23.20 1.04
CA ALA A 263 2.89 -23.79 0.02
C ALA A 263 2.64 -25.29 -0.17
N ASN A 264 2.37 -26.05 0.91
CA ASN A 264 2.02 -27.46 0.83
C ASN A 264 0.68 -27.68 0.11
N GLN A 265 -0.35 -26.91 0.45
CA GLN A 265 -1.66 -26.96 -0.21
C GLN A 265 -1.56 -26.59 -1.68
N THR A 266 -0.84 -25.53 -2.00
CA THR A 266 -0.66 -25.04 -3.37
C THR A 266 0.17 -26.01 -4.21
N MET A 267 1.16 -26.69 -3.64
CA MET A 267 1.94 -27.71 -4.33
C MET A 267 1.04 -28.85 -4.83
N ALA A 268 0.01 -29.23 -4.08
CA ALA A 268 -0.95 -30.25 -4.47
C ALA A 268 -1.87 -29.84 -5.64
N LEU A 269 -1.99 -28.54 -5.92
CA LEU A 269 -2.76 -28.03 -7.05
C LEU A 269 -2.00 -28.09 -8.38
N LEU A 270 -0.65 -28.14 -8.34
CA LEU A 270 0.16 -28.03 -9.54
C LEU A 270 -0.13 -29.17 -10.53
N GLY A 271 -0.40 -28.80 -11.79
CA GLY A 271 -0.74 -29.72 -12.86
C GLY A 271 -2.18 -30.22 -12.83
N ASN A 272 -2.97 -29.88 -11.82
CA ASN A 272 -4.39 -30.18 -11.79
C ASN A 272 -5.21 -29.06 -12.45
N GLU A 273 -5.27 -29.08 -13.78
CA GLU A 273 -5.94 -28.06 -14.59
C GLU A 273 -7.41 -27.83 -14.16
N LYS A 274 -8.13 -28.92 -13.85
CA LYS A 274 -9.54 -28.82 -13.42
C LYS A 274 -9.66 -28.06 -12.08
N ALA A 275 -8.80 -28.35 -11.12
CA ALA A 275 -8.81 -27.67 -9.82
C ALA A 275 -8.39 -26.20 -9.96
N ILE A 276 -7.35 -25.90 -10.74
CA ILE A 276 -6.88 -24.54 -10.98
C ILE A 276 -7.95 -23.70 -11.68
N ASN A 277 -8.61 -24.26 -12.72
CA ASN A 277 -9.67 -23.54 -13.46
C ASN A 277 -10.95 -23.34 -12.62
N ARG A 278 -11.18 -24.16 -11.60
CA ARG A 278 -12.29 -23.99 -10.63
C ARG A 278 -11.93 -23.07 -9.47
N HIS A 279 -10.64 -22.78 -9.29
CA HIS A 279 -10.21 -21.88 -8.21
C HIS A 279 -10.77 -20.47 -8.44
N PRO A 280 -11.41 -19.83 -7.44
CA PRO A 280 -12.14 -18.58 -7.63
C PRO A 280 -11.27 -17.44 -8.15
N VAL A 281 -10.00 -17.40 -7.77
CA VAL A 281 -9.05 -16.39 -8.23
C VAL A 281 -8.33 -16.85 -9.50
N TYR A 282 -7.67 -18.02 -9.48
CA TYR A 282 -6.81 -18.44 -10.59
C TYR A 282 -7.62 -18.72 -11.86
N GLY A 283 -8.78 -19.37 -11.73
CA GLY A 283 -9.65 -19.66 -12.87
C GLY A 283 -10.23 -18.40 -13.51
N LYS A 284 -10.58 -17.41 -12.70
CA LYS A 284 -11.04 -16.09 -13.17
C LYS A 284 -9.92 -15.37 -13.93
N LEU A 285 -8.74 -15.27 -13.34
CA LEU A 285 -7.61 -14.54 -13.94
C LEU A 285 -7.05 -15.22 -15.19
N ARG A 286 -7.16 -16.55 -15.31
CA ARG A 286 -6.84 -17.26 -16.55
C ARG A 286 -7.72 -16.89 -17.73
N LYS A 287 -8.96 -16.50 -17.48
CA LYS A 287 -9.87 -16.00 -18.52
C LYS A 287 -9.53 -14.56 -18.91
N TYR A 288 -9.20 -13.73 -17.91
CA TYR A 288 -8.95 -12.32 -18.08
C TYR A 288 -7.62 -12.00 -18.74
N ARG A 289 -6.55 -12.75 -18.40
CA ARG A 289 -5.20 -12.45 -18.86
C ARG A 289 -5.05 -12.51 -20.37
N GLU A 290 -4.08 -11.75 -20.91
CA GLU A 290 -3.64 -11.92 -22.29
C GLU A 290 -3.12 -13.35 -22.51
N LYS A 291 -3.52 -13.95 -23.63
CA LYS A 291 -3.20 -15.35 -23.94
C LYS A 291 -1.81 -15.52 -24.53
N LYS A 292 -1.24 -14.46 -25.11
CA LYS A 292 0.13 -14.46 -25.62
C LYS A 292 1.10 -14.60 -24.47
N GLN A 293 2.04 -15.53 -24.56
CA GLN A 293 3.14 -15.63 -23.62
C GLN A 293 4.03 -14.40 -23.74
N ASP A 294 4.62 -13.98 -22.64
CA ASP A 294 5.56 -12.86 -22.54
C ASP A 294 5.00 -11.48 -22.94
N PHE A 295 3.68 -11.33 -22.97
CA PHE A 295 3.05 -10.05 -23.21
C PHE A 295 3.08 -9.19 -21.94
N LEU A 296 3.62 -7.96 -22.06
CA LEU A 296 3.56 -6.92 -21.04
C LEU A 296 2.73 -5.76 -21.57
N PHE A 297 1.93 -5.17 -20.69
CA PHE A 297 1.14 -4.00 -21.01
C PHE A 297 2.00 -2.72 -20.99
N SER A 298 1.70 -1.78 -21.88
CA SER A 298 2.43 -0.49 -21.96
C SER A 298 1.91 0.47 -20.90
N ASP A 299 2.80 0.99 -20.07
CA ASP A 299 2.47 2.02 -19.08
C ASP A 299 2.11 3.39 -19.72
N GLN A 300 2.52 3.61 -20.98
CA GLN A 300 2.26 4.86 -21.71
C GLN A 300 0.91 4.90 -22.42
N GLU A 301 0.37 3.71 -22.75
CA GLU A 301 -0.89 3.56 -23.50
C GLU A 301 -1.88 2.75 -22.67
N MET A 302 -2.03 3.11 -21.39
CA MET A 302 -2.81 2.36 -20.42
C MET A 302 -4.28 2.21 -20.85
N ASP A 303 -4.86 3.19 -21.51
CA ASP A 303 -6.21 3.13 -22.06
C ASP A 303 -6.35 2.01 -23.12
N GLN A 304 -5.41 1.93 -24.05
CA GLN A 304 -5.43 0.87 -25.06
C GLN A 304 -5.19 -0.50 -24.43
N MET A 305 -4.32 -0.57 -23.42
CA MET A 305 -4.04 -1.81 -22.70
C MET A 305 -5.26 -2.31 -21.92
N LEU A 306 -5.98 -1.43 -21.24
CA LEU A 306 -7.23 -1.76 -20.56
C LEU A 306 -8.32 -2.16 -21.55
N GLY A 307 -8.41 -1.46 -22.70
CA GLY A 307 -9.30 -1.81 -23.79
C GLY A 307 -9.01 -3.21 -24.35
N LEU A 308 -7.75 -3.52 -24.61
CA LEU A 308 -7.31 -4.84 -25.06
C LEU A 308 -7.67 -5.93 -24.04
N LEU A 309 -7.41 -5.67 -22.76
CA LEU A 309 -7.72 -6.60 -21.67
C LEU A 309 -9.23 -6.88 -21.59
N PHE A 310 -10.06 -5.84 -21.74
CA PHE A 310 -11.51 -5.99 -21.77
C PHE A 310 -12.00 -6.76 -23.01
N LEU A 311 -11.38 -6.57 -24.17
CA LEU A 311 -11.71 -7.29 -25.38
C LEU A 311 -11.31 -8.78 -25.33
N ASN A 312 -10.30 -9.14 -24.55
CA ASN A 312 -9.93 -10.54 -24.32
C ASN A 312 -11.01 -11.32 -23.56
N ASP A 313 -11.64 -10.68 -22.57
CA ASP A 313 -12.82 -11.22 -21.88
C ASP A 313 -13.72 -10.06 -21.43
N ASN A 314 -14.81 -9.87 -22.14
CA ASN A 314 -15.78 -8.79 -21.87
C ASN A 314 -16.57 -8.97 -20.55
N HIS A 315 -16.39 -10.09 -19.85
CA HIS A 315 -16.86 -10.26 -18.46
C HIS A 315 -15.91 -9.62 -17.42
N ASN A 316 -14.75 -9.11 -17.86
CA ASN A 316 -13.85 -8.39 -17.00
C ASN A 316 -14.35 -6.94 -16.75
N LYS A 317 -15.42 -6.84 -15.95
CA LYS A 317 -16.02 -5.56 -15.57
C LYS A 317 -14.98 -4.58 -14.99
N MET A 318 -14.03 -5.08 -14.18
CA MET A 318 -12.99 -4.25 -13.59
C MET A 318 -12.12 -3.56 -14.64
N ALA A 319 -11.75 -4.27 -15.73
CA ALA A 319 -10.95 -3.66 -16.80
C ALA A 319 -11.70 -2.51 -17.49
N TYR A 320 -13.00 -2.70 -17.74
CA TYR A 320 -13.83 -1.63 -18.32
C TYR A 320 -14.01 -0.45 -17.37
N GLU A 321 -14.32 -0.69 -16.10
CA GLU A 321 -14.45 0.39 -15.10
C GLU A 321 -13.14 1.17 -14.94
N TYR A 322 -12.00 0.46 -14.91
CA TYR A 322 -10.69 1.11 -14.86
C TYR A 322 -10.39 1.94 -16.11
N LEU A 323 -10.75 1.43 -17.31
CA LEU A 323 -10.62 2.17 -18.57
C LEU A 323 -11.40 3.48 -18.50
N MET A 324 -12.69 3.40 -18.18
CA MET A 324 -13.57 4.56 -18.16
C MET A 324 -13.15 5.57 -17.09
N CYS A 325 -12.83 5.10 -15.87
CA CYS A 325 -12.35 5.96 -14.79
C CYS A 325 -10.97 6.56 -15.11
N TYR A 326 -10.11 5.84 -15.82
CA TYR A 326 -8.80 6.35 -16.24
C TYR A 326 -8.96 7.56 -17.17
N GLU A 327 -9.83 7.48 -18.19
CA GLU A 327 -10.10 8.59 -19.08
C GLU A 327 -10.70 9.80 -18.34
N LEU A 328 -11.60 9.55 -17.39
CA LEU A 328 -12.15 10.62 -16.56
C LEU A 328 -11.07 11.31 -15.72
N LEU A 329 -10.17 10.54 -15.13
CA LEU A 329 -9.07 11.07 -14.33
C LEU A 329 -8.01 11.79 -15.16
N GLN A 330 -7.85 11.42 -16.44
CA GLN A 330 -7.06 12.16 -17.42
C GLN A 330 -7.80 13.37 -17.99
N ARG A 331 -9.10 13.52 -17.68
CA ARG A 331 -10.00 14.55 -18.22
C ARG A 331 -10.17 14.48 -19.73
N ASP A 332 -10.01 13.29 -20.31
CA ASP A 332 -10.19 13.02 -21.75
C ASP A 332 -11.62 12.55 -22.02
N MET A 333 -12.51 13.54 -22.22
CA MET A 333 -13.92 13.25 -22.47
C MET A 333 -14.16 12.67 -23.88
N GLU A 334 -13.26 12.90 -24.82
CA GLU A 334 -13.37 12.34 -26.17
C GLU A 334 -13.13 10.84 -26.13
N LYS A 335 -12.04 10.41 -25.51
CA LYS A 335 -11.76 8.99 -25.32
C LYS A 335 -12.81 8.31 -24.46
N PHE A 336 -13.29 8.97 -23.39
CA PHE A 336 -14.41 8.45 -22.60
C PHE A 336 -15.61 8.11 -23.48
N MET A 337 -16.05 9.06 -24.33
CA MET A 337 -17.18 8.84 -25.23
C MET A 337 -16.89 7.77 -26.31
N GLN A 338 -15.64 7.66 -26.76
CA GLN A 338 -15.21 6.63 -27.70
C GLN A 338 -15.32 5.23 -27.10
N TYR A 339 -14.92 5.04 -25.84
CA TYR A 339 -14.93 3.74 -25.16
C TYR A 339 -16.27 3.40 -24.50
N TYR A 340 -17.10 4.39 -24.21
CA TYR A 340 -18.39 4.18 -23.55
C TYR A 340 -19.27 3.09 -24.17
N PRO A 341 -19.40 2.98 -25.52
CA PRO A 341 -20.23 1.95 -26.14
C PRO A 341 -19.80 0.50 -25.82
N LEU A 342 -18.57 0.27 -25.40
CA LEU A 342 -18.10 -1.05 -24.98
C LEU A 342 -18.84 -1.53 -23.70
N GLY A 343 -19.39 -0.62 -22.91
CA GLY A 343 -20.15 -0.91 -21.70
C GLY A 343 -21.39 -1.79 -21.91
N ARG A 344 -21.90 -1.87 -23.15
CA ARG A 344 -23.01 -2.77 -23.51
C ARG A 344 -22.72 -4.24 -23.19
N PHE A 345 -21.46 -4.63 -23.17
CA PHE A 345 -21.03 -5.99 -22.89
C PHE A 345 -20.88 -6.29 -21.39
N VAL A 346 -20.83 -5.26 -20.54
CA VAL A 346 -20.63 -5.40 -19.10
C VAL A 346 -21.89 -5.86 -18.39
N GLY A 347 -23.06 -5.54 -18.94
CA GLY A 347 -24.36 -5.91 -18.35
C GLY A 347 -24.67 -5.13 -17.07
N TYR A 348 -24.53 -3.82 -17.11
CA TYR A 348 -24.92 -2.95 -16.01
C TYR A 348 -26.45 -2.96 -15.81
N ASP A 349 -26.90 -3.11 -14.57
CA ASP A 349 -28.31 -2.94 -14.21
C ASP A 349 -28.74 -1.46 -14.30
N HIS A 350 -27.84 -0.55 -14.05
CA HIS A 350 -28.01 0.90 -14.21
C HIS A 350 -26.68 1.53 -14.67
N ILE A 351 -26.75 2.64 -15.38
CA ILE A 351 -25.55 3.40 -15.74
C ILE A 351 -24.93 3.97 -14.46
N PRO A 352 -23.65 3.71 -14.16
CA PRO A 352 -23.00 4.25 -12.96
C PRO A 352 -23.12 5.78 -12.86
N ARG A 353 -23.28 6.30 -11.65
CA ARG A 353 -23.53 7.72 -11.38
C ARG A 353 -22.52 8.65 -12.08
N THR A 354 -21.24 8.38 -11.93
CA THR A 354 -20.18 9.20 -12.56
C THR A 354 -20.31 9.22 -14.07
N PHE A 355 -20.66 8.09 -14.68
CA PHE A 355 -20.85 8.01 -16.13
C PHE A 355 -22.10 8.79 -16.56
N GLN A 356 -23.22 8.71 -15.80
CA GLN A 356 -24.43 9.52 -16.06
C GLN A 356 -24.08 11.01 -16.07
N GLU A 357 -23.35 11.50 -15.07
CA GLU A 357 -22.95 12.91 -14.97
C GLU A 357 -22.19 13.39 -16.21
N ILE A 358 -21.24 12.58 -16.73
CA ILE A 358 -20.48 12.90 -17.93
C ILE A 358 -21.38 12.87 -19.18
N LEU A 359 -22.21 11.86 -19.31
CA LEU A 359 -23.14 11.75 -20.45
C LEU A 359 -24.10 12.93 -20.51
N ILE A 360 -24.66 13.33 -19.37
CA ILE A 360 -25.55 14.49 -19.24
C ILE A 360 -24.84 15.76 -19.70
N GLY A 361 -23.69 16.08 -19.11
CA GLY A 361 -22.98 17.31 -19.45
C GLY A 361 -22.44 17.31 -20.87
N ASN A 362 -22.01 16.17 -21.41
CA ASN A 362 -21.58 16.07 -22.79
C ASN A 362 -22.76 16.27 -23.78
N TRP A 363 -23.93 15.70 -23.48
CA TRP A 363 -25.13 15.90 -24.28
C TRP A 363 -25.56 17.37 -24.31
N MET A 364 -25.53 18.02 -23.14
CA MET A 364 -25.93 19.44 -23.02
C MET A 364 -24.99 20.45 -23.71
N LYS A 365 -23.82 20.03 -24.16
CA LYS A 365 -22.96 20.90 -25.00
C LYS A 365 -23.58 21.21 -26.34
N THR A 366 -24.40 20.33 -26.88
CA THR A 366 -24.99 20.43 -28.23
C THR A 366 -26.51 20.51 -28.25
N HIS A 367 -27.17 20.19 -27.11
CA HIS A 367 -28.62 20.15 -26.97
C HIS A 367 -29.08 20.98 -25.77
N SER A 368 -30.14 21.74 -25.92
CA SER A 368 -30.67 22.63 -24.87
C SER A 368 -31.73 21.97 -23.98
N ASP A 369 -32.37 20.89 -24.43
CA ASP A 369 -33.43 20.22 -23.67
C ASP A 369 -32.92 18.92 -23.03
N PRO A 370 -32.82 18.83 -21.69
CA PRO A 370 -32.36 17.64 -20.99
C PRO A 370 -33.30 16.43 -21.16
N ARG A 371 -34.57 16.65 -21.55
CA ARG A 371 -35.52 15.56 -21.81
C ARG A 371 -35.18 14.76 -23.06
N THR A 372 -34.31 15.28 -23.91
CA THR A 372 -33.86 14.59 -25.13
C THR A 372 -32.66 13.67 -24.93
N ILE A 373 -32.15 13.53 -23.71
CA ILE A 373 -31.00 12.67 -23.36
C ILE A 373 -31.34 11.23 -23.74
N PRO A 374 -30.54 10.59 -24.62
CA PRO A 374 -30.83 9.25 -25.14
C PRO A 374 -30.42 8.11 -24.19
N TYR A 375 -30.02 8.44 -22.97
CA TYR A 375 -29.53 7.49 -21.97
C TYR A 375 -30.53 7.37 -20.82
N SER A 376 -30.60 6.19 -20.21
CA SER A 376 -31.37 5.98 -18.97
C SER A 376 -30.61 6.56 -17.80
N VAL A 377 -30.87 7.83 -17.46
CA VAL A 377 -30.22 8.58 -16.39
C VAL A 377 -31.21 8.94 -15.30
N ASP A 378 -30.73 9.03 -14.05
CA ASP A 378 -31.56 9.39 -12.91
C ASP A 378 -31.89 10.88 -12.92
N ALA A 379 -33.14 11.22 -12.69
CA ALA A 379 -33.60 12.59 -12.65
C ALA A 379 -32.82 13.46 -11.63
N GLN A 380 -32.43 12.90 -10.50
CA GLN A 380 -31.62 13.59 -9.51
C GLN A 380 -30.23 13.92 -10.04
N ASN A 381 -29.58 13.00 -10.76
CA ASN A 381 -28.27 13.23 -11.40
C ASN A 381 -28.38 14.29 -12.50
N VAL A 382 -29.46 14.28 -13.28
CA VAL A 382 -29.74 15.33 -14.28
C VAL A 382 -29.81 16.69 -13.58
N ASN A 383 -30.64 16.83 -12.55
CA ASN A 383 -30.81 18.10 -11.85
C ASN A 383 -29.49 18.58 -11.20
N ASN A 384 -28.78 17.70 -10.50
CA ASN A 384 -27.52 18.05 -9.85
C ASN A 384 -26.47 18.51 -10.86
N THR A 385 -26.35 17.80 -11.98
CA THR A 385 -25.35 18.13 -13.03
C THR A 385 -25.71 19.44 -13.74
N LEU A 386 -26.99 19.66 -14.05
CA LEU A 386 -27.42 20.91 -14.69
C LEU A 386 -27.23 22.11 -13.75
N ASN A 387 -27.60 21.97 -12.49
CA ASN A 387 -27.40 23.02 -11.50
C ASN A 387 -25.91 23.34 -11.30
N PHE A 388 -25.06 22.31 -11.27
CA PHE A 388 -23.60 22.49 -11.23
C PHE A 388 -23.12 23.30 -12.44
N ILE A 389 -23.50 22.88 -13.65
CA ILE A 389 -23.07 23.55 -14.89
C ILE A 389 -23.54 25.00 -14.90
N GLN A 390 -24.81 25.25 -14.53
CA GLN A 390 -25.37 26.59 -14.46
C GLN A 390 -24.61 27.47 -13.46
N LEU A 391 -24.36 26.98 -12.25
CA LEU A 391 -23.62 27.71 -11.23
C LEU A 391 -22.19 28.01 -11.67
N TYR A 392 -21.49 27.02 -12.25
CA TYR A 392 -20.15 27.21 -12.79
C TYR A 392 -20.08 28.23 -13.91
N MET A 393 -21.05 28.23 -14.81
CA MET A 393 -21.13 29.21 -15.92
C MET A 393 -21.40 30.63 -15.42
N GLN A 394 -22.15 30.81 -14.34
CA GLN A 394 -22.38 32.11 -13.71
C GLN A 394 -21.15 32.61 -12.95
N ASN A 395 -20.52 31.76 -12.17
CA ASN A 395 -19.34 32.09 -11.38
C ASN A 395 -18.44 30.84 -11.15
N PRO A 396 -17.36 30.65 -11.94
CA PRO A 396 -16.46 29.51 -11.77
C PRO A 396 -15.77 29.41 -10.40
N LYS A 397 -15.79 30.49 -9.61
CA LYS A 397 -15.19 30.56 -8.27
C LYS A 397 -16.25 30.56 -7.16
N ASP A 398 -17.48 30.20 -7.44
CA ASP A 398 -18.54 30.18 -6.44
C ASP A 398 -18.22 29.14 -5.34
N PRO A 399 -18.21 29.54 -4.05
CA PRO A 399 -17.95 28.62 -2.95
C PRO A 399 -18.91 27.42 -2.86
N GLN A 400 -20.13 27.55 -3.40
CA GLN A 400 -21.11 26.46 -3.41
C GLN A 400 -20.64 25.28 -4.26
N LEU A 401 -19.82 25.51 -5.28
CA LEU A 401 -19.25 24.45 -6.11
C LEU A 401 -18.43 23.44 -5.28
N ASN A 402 -17.83 23.88 -4.18
CA ASN A 402 -17.03 23.05 -3.28
C ASN A 402 -17.86 22.38 -2.16
N GLN A 403 -19.19 22.44 -2.24
CA GLN A 403 -20.09 21.80 -1.29
C GLN A 403 -20.84 20.63 -1.93
N GLN A 404 -21.36 19.72 -1.07
CA GLN A 404 -22.24 18.67 -1.57
C GLN A 404 -23.56 19.27 -2.12
N PRO A 405 -24.12 18.72 -3.20
CA PRO A 405 -23.68 17.52 -3.92
C PRO A 405 -22.63 17.79 -5.03
N TYR A 406 -22.22 19.04 -5.22
CA TYR A 406 -21.43 19.44 -6.39
C TYR A 406 -19.98 19.00 -6.32
N VAL A 407 -19.35 19.02 -5.14
CA VAL A 407 -17.94 18.63 -4.95
C VAL A 407 -17.67 17.18 -5.36
N SER A 408 -18.66 16.31 -5.26
CA SER A 408 -18.56 14.90 -5.67
C SER A 408 -19.06 14.62 -7.10
N ASN A 409 -19.39 15.66 -7.87
CA ASN A 409 -19.78 15.55 -9.26
C ASN A 409 -18.53 15.42 -10.16
N ALA A 410 -18.61 14.59 -11.18
CA ALA A 410 -17.51 14.39 -12.12
C ALA A 410 -17.07 15.70 -12.82
N TRP A 411 -18.00 16.59 -13.11
CA TRP A 411 -17.69 17.88 -13.72
C TRP A 411 -16.96 18.84 -12.78
N HIS A 412 -17.13 18.69 -11.46
CA HIS A 412 -16.31 19.44 -10.50
C HIS A 412 -14.83 19.07 -10.66
N TYR A 413 -14.53 17.76 -10.73
CA TYR A 413 -13.16 17.29 -10.95
C TYR A 413 -12.58 17.81 -12.29
N VAL A 414 -13.38 17.76 -13.36
CA VAL A 414 -12.94 18.17 -14.70
C VAL A 414 -12.74 19.68 -14.79
N MET A 415 -13.69 20.47 -14.30
CA MET A 415 -13.72 21.92 -14.55
C MET A 415 -13.07 22.73 -13.42
N VAL A 416 -13.42 22.46 -12.16
CA VAL A 416 -12.91 23.26 -11.03
C VAL A 416 -11.51 22.82 -10.64
N GLN A 417 -11.30 21.57 -10.32
CA GLN A 417 -9.97 21.08 -9.92
C GLN A 417 -8.97 21.16 -11.09
N GLY A 418 -9.42 20.93 -12.33
CA GLY A 418 -8.60 21.07 -13.52
C GLY A 418 -8.09 22.49 -13.74
N ALA A 419 -8.92 23.50 -13.48
CA ALA A 419 -8.53 24.91 -13.59
C ALA A 419 -7.53 25.31 -12.50
N ASP A 420 -7.73 24.85 -11.27
CA ASP A 420 -6.84 25.11 -10.14
C ASP A 420 -5.43 24.50 -10.35
N GLU A 421 -5.36 23.27 -10.86
CA GLU A 421 -4.09 22.62 -11.19
C GLU A 421 -3.35 23.33 -12.33
N ALA A 422 -4.07 23.75 -13.37
CA ALA A 422 -3.51 24.51 -14.48
C ALA A 422 -2.98 25.87 -14.04
N SER A 423 -3.64 26.52 -13.07
CA SER A 423 -3.22 27.80 -12.49
C SER A 423 -1.93 27.63 -11.67
N LYS A 424 -1.88 26.63 -10.79
CA LYS A 424 -0.68 26.31 -9.98
C LYS A 424 0.52 25.97 -10.86
N LYS A 425 0.31 25.21 -11.95
CA LYS A 425 1.39 24.88 -12.90
C LYS A 425 1.94 26.12 -13.61
N LYS A 426 1.09 27.10 -13.95
CA LYS A 426 1.51 28.39 -14.54
C LYS A 426 2.27 29.26 -13.53
N GLU A 427 1.85 29.29 -12.27
CA GLU A 427 2.55 30.02 -11.20
C GLU A 427 3.93 29.43 -10.92
N GLY A 428 4.03 28.09 -10.77
CA GLY A 428 5.31 27.42 -10.59
C GLY A 428 6.28 27.58 -11.77
N MET A 429 5.78 27.71 -13.01
CA MET A 429 6.64 28.05 -14.16
C MET A 429 7.14 29.52 -14.13
N LYS A 430 6.38 30.44 -13.53
CA LYS A 430 6.82 31.84 -13.40
C LYS A 430 7.89 32.05 -12.33
N GLU A 431 7.96 31.18 -11.34
CA GLU A 431 8.99 31.22 -10.30
C GLU A 431 10.34 30.62 -10.74
N VAL A 432 10.37 29.89 -11.86
CA VAL A 432 11.58 29.22 -12.40
C VAL A 432 12.26 30.05 -13.50
N TYR A 433 11.64 31.13 -13.98
CA TYR A 433 12.18 32.10 -14.92
C TYR A 433 12.20 33.51 -14.31
#